data_c85853c084c1bbc755526844435b7977
#
_entry.id   c85853c084c1bbc755526844435b7977
#
_cell.length_a   1.000
_cell.length_b   1.000
_cell.length_c   1.000
_cell.angle_alpha   90.00
_cell.angle_beta   90.00
_cell.angle_gamma   90.00
#
_symmetry.space_group_name_H-M   'P 1'
#
loop_
_entity.id
_entity.type
_entity.pdbx_description
1 polymer ?
#
loop_
_entity_poly.entity_id
_entity_poly.type
_entity_poly.pdbx_seq_one_letter_code
_entity_poly.pdbx_strand_id
1 'polypeptide(L)'
;MSAEPKALAAAYFEAWQTADVQRLRSILADDVSFRGPLAQVDGADEYADSIRGLFQATEKVVVHKVWADGDDVLTWFDLHMPGAPRTPVAQWCHVRDGKVK
;
A
#
# COMPACT_ATOMS: atom_id res chain seq x y z
N MET A 1 13.94 -14.61 9.37
CA MET A 1 13.28 -13.55 10.15
C MET A 1 12.15 -12.96 9.34
N SER A 2 11.00 -12.82 9.94
CA SER A 2 9.93 -12.09 9.29
C SER A 2 10.24 -10.59 9.28
N ALA A 3 9.84 -9.90 8.22
CA ALA A 3 10.00 -8.46 8.13
C ALA A 3 9.10 -7.77 9.17
N GLU A 4 9.58 -6.67 9.73
CA GLU A 4 8.79 -5.88 10.65
C GLU A 4 7.62 -5.22 9.93
N PRO A 5 6.43 -5.12 10.56
CA PRO A 5 5.27 -4.50 9.92
C PRO A 5 5.53 -3.10 9.38
N LYS A 6 6.25 -2.27 10.14
CA LYS A 6 6.58 -0.91 9.71
C LYS A 6 7.47 -0.91 8.47
N ALA A 7 8.43 -1.85 8.38
CA ALA A 7 9.29 -1.98 7.22
C ALA A 7 8.50 -2.43 5.97
N LEU A 8 7.52 -3.31 6.13
CA LEU A 8 6.66 -3.73 5.03
C LEU A 8 5.79 -2.59 4.52
N ALA A 9 5.25 -1.77 5.43
CA ALA A 9 4.49 -0.59 5.03
C ALA A 9 5.37 0.40 4.26
N ALA A 10 6.61 0.60 4.70
CA ALA A 10 7.57 1.46 3.99
C ALA A 10 7.87 0.91 2.59
N ALA A 11 8.06 -0.40 2.47
CA ALA A 11 8.29 -1.05 1.18
C ALA A 11 7.09 -0.89 0.24
N TYR A 12 5.87 -0.95 0.76
CA TYR A 12 4.65 -0.73 0.00
C TYR A 12 4.65 0.65 -0.65
N PHE A 13 4.93 1.70 0.13
CA PHE A 13 4.93 3.07 -0.39
C PHE A 13 6.12 3.33 -1.32
N GLU A 14 7.27 2.69 -1.06
CA GLU A 14 8.41 2.78 -1.96
C GLU A 14 8.10 2.14 -3.31
N ALA A 15 7.46 0.99 -3.32
CA ALA A 15 7.01 0.35 -4.55
C ALA A 15 6.02 1.23 -5.33
N TRP A 16 5.14 1.92 -4.62
CA TRP A 16 4.20 2.85 -5.23
C TRP A 16 4.95 4.02 -5.89
N GLN A 17 5.88 4.64 -5.16
CA GLN A 17 6.62 5.80 -5.66
C GLN A 17 7.48 5.45 -6.88
N THR A 18 7.96 4.21 -6.97
CA THR A 18 8.77 3.74 -8.10
C THR A 18 7.95 3.01 -9.16
N ALA A 19 6.64 2.87 -8.94
CA ALA A 19 5.72 2.14 -9.82
C ALA A 19 6.17 0.68 -10.05
N ASP A 20 6.72 0.05 -9.02
CA ASP A 20 7.24 -1.31 -9.08
C ASP A 20 6.18 -2.30 -8.60
N VAL A 21 5.33 -2.75 -9.51
CA VAL A 21 4.22 -3.65 -9.20
C VAL A 21 4.72 -5.03 -8.77
N GLN A 22 5.82 -5.50 -9.35
CA GLN A 22 6.39 -6.81 -8.98
C GLN A 22 6.87 -6.81 -7.53
N ARG A 23 7.52 -5.75 -7.11
CA ARG A 23 7.95 -5.62 -5.72
C ARG A 23 6.75 -5.58 -4.78
N LEU A 24 5.71 -4.84 -5.15
CA LEU A 24 4.47 -4.82 -4.38
C LEU A 24 3.90 -6.23 -4.24
N ARG A 25 3.79 -6.96 -5.35
CA ARG A 25 3.25 -8.33 -5.32
C ARG A 25 4.05 -9.22 -4.38
N SER A 26 5.36 -9.05 -4.30
CA SER A 26 6.24 -9.88 -3.47
C SER A 26 5.99 -9.71 -1.97
N ILE A 27 5.45 -8.57 -1.53
CA ILE A 27 5.17 -8.33 -0.11
C ILE A 27 3.71 -8.56 0.27
N LEU A 28 2.86 -8.92 -0.68
CA LEU A 28 1.45 -9.21 -0.43
C LEU A 28 1.25 -10.69 -0.11
N ALA A 29 0.39 -10.97 0.88
CA ALA A 29 -0.09 -12.32 1.11
C ALA A 29 -0.97 -12.76 -0.05
N ASP A 30 -0.99 -14.07 -0.38
CA ASP A 30 -1.81 -14.57 -1.48
C ASP A 30 -3.30 -14.27 -1.30
N ASP A 31 -3.76 -14.25 -0.06
CA ASP A 31 -5.15 -13.96 0.31
C ASP A 31 -5.36 -12.54 0.80
N VAL A 32 -4.48 -11.60 0.41
CA VAL A 32 -4.61 -10.20 0.78
C VAL A 32 -5.98 -9.66 0.37
N SER A 33 -6.53 -8.79 1.21
CA SER A 33 -7.79 -8.13 0.90
C SER A 33 -7.63 -6.62 1.05
N PHE A 34 -8.30 -5.89 0.18
CA PHE A 34 -8.36 -4.43 0.23
C PHE A 34 -9.81 -4.00 0.37
N ARG A 35 -10.05 -3.10 1.31
CA ARG A 35 -11.36 -2.51 1.55
C ARG A 35 -11.21 -1.02 1.64
N GLY A 36 -11.76 -0.32 0.67
CA GLY A 36 -11.75 1.13 0.62
C GLY A 36 -13.12 1.67 0.20
N PRO A 37 -13.30 2.99 0.23
CA PRO A 37 -14.60 3.60 -0.10
C PRO A 37 -15.01 3.40 -1.55
N LEU A 38 -14.04 3.18 -2.46
CA LEU A 38 -14.32 3.09 -3.90
C LEU A 38 -14.11 1.69 -4.46
N ALA A 39 -13.50 0.76 -3.71
CA ALA A 39 -13.16 -0.56 -4.24
C ALA A 39 -12.98 -1.59 -3.15
N GLN A 40 -13.26 -2.84 -3.48
CA GLN A 40 -12.93 -4.00 -2.68
C GLN A 40 -12.23 -5.01 -3.58
N VAL A 41 -11.08 -5.53 -3.14
CA VAL A 41 -10.28 -6.47 -3.93
C VAL A 41 -9.82 -7.60 -3.02
N ASP A 42 -9.93 -8.82 -3.50
CA ASP A 42 -9.47 -10.02 -2.79
C ASP A 42 -8.44 -10.75 -3.65
N GLY A 43 -7.34 -11.16 -3.02
CA GLY A 43 -6.27 -11.90 -3.68
C GLY A 43 -5.16 -11.00 -4.18
N ALA A 44 -3.91 -11.50 -4.08
CA ALA A 44 -2.72 -10.71 -4.38
C ALA A 44 -2.59 -10.36 -5.86
N ASP A 45 -2.93 -11.28 -6.75
CA ASP A 45 -2.84 -11.02 -8.19
C ASP A 45 -3.85 -9.97 -8.62
N GLU A 46 -5.09 -10.10 -8.16
CA GLU A 46 -6.14 -9.12 -8.46
C GLU A 46 -5.82 -7.76 -7.86
N TYR A 47 -5.27 -7.74 -6.64
CA TYR A 47 -4.83 -6.52 -6.00
C TYR A 47 -3.74 -5.84 -6.82
N ALA A 48 -2.71 -6.59 -7.24
CA ALA A 48 -1.61 -6.04 -8.03
C ALA A 48 -2.11 -5.48 -9.36
N ASP A 49 -3.02 -6.17 -10.03
CA ASP A 49 -3.61 -5.69 -11.28
C ASP A 49 -4.41 -4.40 -11.08
N SER A 50 -5.20 -4.32 -10.01
CA SER A 50 -6.00 -3.14 -9.69
C SER A 50 -5.13 -1.93 -9.37
N ILE A 51 -4.03 -2.14 -8.64
CA ILE A 51 -3.18 -1.04 -8.20
C ILE A 51 -2.23 -0.55 -9.29
N ARG A 52 -2.00 -1.37 -10.33
CA ARG A 52 -1.08 -1.01 -11.43
C ARG A 52 -1.50 0.30 -12.10
N GLY A 53 -2.78 0.45 -12.39
CA GLY A 53 -3.30 1.67 -12.98
C GLY A 53 -3.11 2.88 -12.07
N LEU A 54 -3.33 2.68 -10.76
CA LEU A 54 -3.13 3.73 -9.77
C LEU A 54 -1.66 4.14 -9.68
N PHE A 55 -0.74 3.16 -9.69
CA PHE A 55 0.70 3.45 -9.65
C PHE A 55 1.12 4.30 -10.86
N GLN A 56 0.63 3.94 -12.04
CA GLN A 56 0.97 4.66 -13.28
C GLN A 56 0.36 6.07 -13.31
N ALA A 57 -0.82 6.24 -12.74
CA ALA A 57 -1.51 7.53 -12.73
C ALA A 57 -1.02 8.46 -11.62
N THR A 58 -0.42 7.92 -10.56
CA THR A 58 0.01 8.73 -9.42
C THR A 58 1.23 9.59 -9.76
N GLU A 59 1.15 10.88 -9.49
CA GLU A 59 2.27 11.79 -9.66
C GLU A 59 3.29 11.62 -8.55
N LYS A 60 2.84 11.62 -7.29
CA LYS A 60 3.70 11.32 -6.14
C LYS A 60 2.87 10.98 -4.91
N VAL A 61 3.53 10.37 -3.95
CA VAL A 61 2.98 10.06 -2.63
C VAL A 61 3.92 10.66 -1.59
N VAL A 62 3.35 11.45 -0.67
CA VAL A 62 4.12 12.08 0.42
C VAL A 62 3.66 11.48 1.74
N VAL A 63 4.50 10.65 2.35
CA VAL A 63 4.21 10.03 3.64
C VAL A 63 4.52 11.02 4.76
N HIS A 64 3.52 11.35 5.57
CA HIS A 64 3.67 12.29 6.69
C HIS A 64 4.02 11.59 7.98
N LYS A 65 3.33 10.50 8.29
CA LYS A 65 3.53 9.81 9.56
C LYS A 65 3.10 8.35 9.47
N VAL A 66 3.82 7.50 10.19
CA VAL A 66 3.54 6.07 10.29
C VAL A 66 3.43 5.69 11.76
N TRP A 67 2.36 5.00 12.12
CA TRP A 67 2.16 4.44 13.44
C TRP A 67 2.12 2.93 13.34
N ALA A 68 2.83 2.23 14.21
CA ALA A 68 2.82 0.78 14.24
C ALA A 68 2.41 0.31 15.63
N ASP A 69 1.52 -0.69 15.67
CA ASP A 69 1.09 -1.34 16.89
C ASP A 69 0.98 -2.84 16.61
N GLY A 70 1.99 -3.60 17.05
CA GLY A 70 2.07 -5.01 16.73
C GLY A 70 2.12 -5.25 15.22
N ASP A 71 1.15 -5.99 14.70
CA ASP A 71 1.06 -6.32 13.28
C ASP A 71 0.27 -5.31 12.47
N ASP A 72 -0.19 -4.24 13.09
CA ASP A 72 -0.99 -3.22 12.44
C ASP A 72 -0.17 -1.95 12.23
N VAL A 73 -0.27 -1.39 11.02
CA VAL A 73 0.43 -0.16 10.65
C VAL A 73 -0.58 0.81 10.06
N LEU A 74 -0.61 2.01 10.59
CA LEU A 74 -1.40 3.10 10.06
C LEU A 74 -0.47 4.14 9.44
N THR A 75 -0.71 4.49 8.18
CA THR A 75 0.09 5.47 7.47
C THR A 75 -0.78 6.64 7.04
N TRP A 76 -0.36 7.85 7.39
CA TRP A 76 -0.97 9.08 6.91
C TRP A 76 -0.10 9.65 5.80
N PHE A 77 -0.70 9.86 4.63
CA PHE A 77 0.02 10.36 3.47
C PHE A 77 -0.88 11.24 2.60
N ASP A 78 -0.23 12.03 1.73
CA ASP A 78 -0.94 12.76 0.68
C ASP A 78 -0.71 12.06 -0.65
N LEU A 79 -1.81 11.89 -1.39
CA LEU A 79 -1.79 11.34 -2.75
C LEU A 79 -1.91 12.49 -3.74
N HIS A 80 -0.94 12.58 -4.65
CA HIS A 80 -0.93 13.60 -5.71
C HIS A 80 -1.23 12.94 -7.05
N MET A 81 -2.36 13.29 -7.62
CA MET A 81 -2.77 12.84 -8.95
C MET A 81 -2.69 14.01 -9.93
N PRO A 82 -2.31 13.78 -11.21
CA PRO A 82 -2.25 14.84 -12.19
C PRO A 82 -3.60 15.54 -12.34
N GLY A 83 -3.60 16.87 -12.33
CA GLY A 83 -4.80 17.66 -12.53
C GLY A 83 -5.78 17.69 -11.37
N ALA A 84 -5.39 17.17 -10.21
CA ALA A 84 -6.25 17.12 -9.02
C ALA A 84 -5.52 17.70 -7.81
N PRO A 85 -6.25 18.30 -6.83
CA PRO A 85 -5.62 18.70 -5.57
C PRO A 85 -5.13 17.47 -4.80
N ARG A 86 -4.15 17.69 -3.93
CA ARG A 86 -3.66 16.60 -3.08
C ARG A 86 -4.81 16.05 -2.24
N THR A 87 -4.79 14.74 -2.04
CA THR A 87 -5.81 14.05 -1.24
C THR A 87 -5.13 13.45 -0.01
N PRO A 88 -5.48 13.89 1.21
CA PRO A 88 -4.97 13.25 2.41
C PRO A 88 -5.64 11.89 2.59
N VAL A 89 -4.84 10.88 2.91
CA VAL A 89 -5.30 9.49 3.06
C VAL A 89 -4.71 8.89 4.32
N ALA A 90 -5.50 8.11 5.04
CA ALA A 90 -5.01 7.26 6.12
C ALA A 90 -5.26 5.81 5.71
N GLN A 91 -4.20 5.01 5.71
CA GLN A 91 -4.28 3.61 5.31
C GLN A 91 -3.89 2.72 6.48
N TRP A 92 -4.74 1.77 6.80
CA TRP A 92 -4.45 0.71 7.75
C TRP A 92 -3.95 -0.52 6.99
N CYS A 93 -2.82 -1.06 7.46
CA CYS A 93 -2.19 -2.22 6.87
C CYS A 93 -2.00 -3.27 7.97
N HIS A 94 -2.51 -4.47 7.75
CA HIS A 94 -2.30 -5.59 8.66
C HIS A 94 -1.26 -6.53 8.07
N VAL A 95 -0.29 -6.93 8.89
CA VAL A 95 0.79 -7.81 8.48
C VAL A 95 0.61 -9.18 9.14
N ARG A 96 0.74 -10.23 8.33
CA ARG A 96 0.68 -11.61 8.83
C ARG A 96 1.76 -12.43 8.12
N ASP A 97 2.53 -13.19 8.91
CA ASP A 97 3.56 -14.09 8.37
C ASP A 97 4.56 -13.38 7.45
N GLY A 98 4.92 -12.14 7.79
CA GLY A 98 5.87 -11.36 7.02
C GLY A 98 5.33 -10.79 5.72
N LYS A 99 4.01 -10.77 5.54
CA LYS A 99 3.36 -10.25 4.34
C LYS A 99 2.22 -9.31 4.70
N VAL A 100 1.91 -8.39 3.78
CA VAL A 100 0.73 -7.53 3.90
C VAL A 100 -0.51 -8.35 3.62
N LYS A 101 -1.44 -8.31 4.52
CA LYS A 101 -2.71 -9.00 4.39
C LYS A 101 -3.86 -7.99 4.46
#